data_c2660c1480d4e47f4aa4d60e009f1140
#
_entry.id   c2660c1480d4e47f4aa4d60e009f1140
#
_cell.length_a   1.000
_cell.length_b   1.000
_cell.length_c   1.000
_cell.angle_alpha   90.00
_cell.angle_beta   90.00
_cell.angle_gamma   90.00
#
_symmetry.space_group_name_H-M   'P 1'
#
loop_
_entity.id
_entity.type
_entity.pdbx_description
1 polymer ?
#
loop_
_entity_poly.entity_id
_entity_poly.type
_entity_poly.pdbx_seq_one_letter_code
_entity_poly.pdbx_strand_id
1 'polypeptide(L)'
;YEISLGLVGSEMCIRDRLTICMNEQIKQIAERLRGLRDVLELTAEDIARDSDISAEEYRLAETGDYDISVSMLQKIARTYNVALDALMFGEEPKMSSYFVTRAGKGISIERTKAYKYQSLASGFMNRTADPFIVTVEPKAIDEPIHYNKHNGQEFNLVIEGRMLINIEGKEIILNQGDSIYFNSKLPHGMKALDGKTVRFLAVIM
;
A
#
# COMPACT_ATOMS: atom_id res chain seq x y z
N TYR A 1 29.31 -2.24 46.61
CA TYR A 1 28.37 -1.35 45.89
C TYR A 1 28.38 -1.75 44.42
N GLU A 2 27.40 -2.55 44.04
CA GLU A 2 27.14 -2.89 42.64
C GLU A 2 26.25 -1.81 42.04
N ILE A 3 26.67 -1.22 40.95
CA ILE A 3 25.84 -0.34 40.13
C ILE A 3 25.31 -1.18 38.97
N SER A 4 24.03 -1.53 39.03
CA SER A 4 23.28 -2.11 37.92
C SER A 4 23.06 -1.04 36.87
N LEU A 5 23.76 -1.11 35.76
CA LEU A 5 23.52 -0.33 34.57
C LEU A 5 22.42 -1.01 33.76
N GLY A 6 21.18 -0.52 33.90
CA GLY A 6 20.04 -0.95 33.13
C GLY A 6 20.19 -0.62 31.64
N LEU A 7 20.12 -1.62 30.81
CA LEU A 7 19.95 -1.53 29.35
C LEU A 7 18.53 -1.03 29.04
N VAL A 8 18.34 0.28 28.97
CA VAL A 8 17.08 0.93 28.55
C VAL A 8 17.37 2.00 27.49
N GLY A 9 17.93 1.63 26.37
CA GLY A 9 18.26 2.62 25.36
C GLY A 9 18.12 2.20 23.88
N SER A 10 18.12 0.89 23.58
CA SER A 10 18.20 0.44 22.20
C SER A 10 16.85 0.15 21.54
N GLU A 11 15.84 -0.28 22.25
CA GLU A 11 14.51 -0.59 21.68
C GLU A 11 13.68 0.69 21.39
N MET A 12 13.81 1.71 22.23
CA MET A 12 13.12 2.98 22.03
C MET A 12 13.65 3.74 20.78
N CYS A 13 14.95 3.68 20.50
CA CYS A 13 15.56 4.31 19.32
C CYS A 13 15.16 3.63 17.99
N ILE A 14 14.91 2.33 17.99
CA ILE A 14 14.50 1.61 16.77
C ILE A 14 13.04 1.90 16.44
N ARG A 15 12.18 1.93 17.44
CA ARG A 15 10.76 2.25 17.28
C ARG A 15 10.52 3.69 16.79
N ASP A 16 11.25 4.64 17.33
CA ASP A 16 11.16 6.05 16.92
C ASP A 16 11.69 6.26 15.50
N ARG A 17 12.78 5.59 15.10
CA ARG A 17 13.32 5.66 13.74
C ARG A 17 12.36 5.09 12.70
N LEU A 18 11.67 3.98 12.99
CA LEU A 18 10.70 3.39 12.07
C LEU A 18 9.47 4.30 11.90
N THR A 19 8.97 4.87 12.98
CA THR A 19 7.83 5.80 12.92
C THR A 19 8.19 7.10 12.17
N ILE A 20 9.39 7.63 12.35
CA ILE A 20 9.88 8.81 11.63
C ILE A 20 10.03 8.50 10.12
N CYS A 21 10.55 7.33 9.76
CA CYS A 21 10.74 6.92 8.37
C CYS A 21 9.40 6.71 7.64
N MET A 22 8.39 6.17 8.32
CA MET A 22 7.03 5.96 7.76
C MET A 22 6.34 7.31 7.48
N ASN A 23 6.39 8.24 8.42
CA ASN A 23 5.83 9.58 8.22
C ASN A 23 6.48 10.30 7.04
N GLU A 24 7.77 10.09 6.82
CA GLU A 24 8.50 10.70 5.70
C GLU A 24 8.02 10.20 4.33
N GLN A 25 7.78 8.90 4.18
CA GLN A 25 7.28 8.33 2.92
C GLN A 25 5.87 8.81 2.59
N ILE A 26 4.97 8.87 3.56
CA ILE A 26 3.61 9.39 3.38
C ILE A 26 3.66 10.87 2.97
N LYS A 27 4.51 11.67 3.62
CA LYS A 27 4.72 13.08 3.26
C LYS A 27 5.21 13.26 1.84
N GLN A 28 6.15 12.43 1.39
CA GLN A 28 6.65 12.47 0.02
C GLN A 28 5.56 12.13 -1.01
N ILE A 29 4.67 11.17 -0.72
CA ILE A 29 3.51 10.89 -1.58
C ILE A 29 2.56 12.08 -1.58
N ALA A 30 2.25 12.65 -0.43
CA ALA A 30 1.41 13.84 -0.30
C ALA A 30 1.96 15.04 -1.08
N GLU A 31 3.27 15.26 -1.05
CA GLU A 31 3.95 16.30 -1.85
C GLU A 31 3.80 16.06 -3.35
N ARG A 32 3.91 14.80 -3.80
CA ARG A 32 3.72 14.45 -5.22
C ARG A 32 2.26 14.62 -5.66
N LEU A 33 1.29 14.32 -4.80
CA LEU A 33 -0.12 14.59 -5.07
C LEU A 33 -0.40 16.09 -5.21
N ARG A 34 0.12 16.91 -4.29
CA ARG A 34 0.05 18.38 -4.38
C ARG A 34 0.72 18.89 -5.65
N GLY A 35 1.94 18.42 -5.93
CA GLY A 35 2.68 18.79 -7.13
C GLY A 35 1.92 18.45 -8.42
N LEU A 36 1.30 17.27 -8.50
CA LEU A 36 0.45 16.90 -9.65
C LEU A 36 -0.73 17.85 -9.79
N ARG A 37 -1.44 18.14 -8.70
CA ARG A 37 -2.58 19.05 -8.69
C ARG A 37 -2.19 20.47 -9.13
N ASP A 38 -1.07 20.97 -8.60
CA ASP A 38 -0.58 22.32 -8.92
C ASP A 38 -0.14 22.44 -10.38
N VAL A 39 0.52 21.42 -10.93
CA VAL A 39 0.93 21.39 -12.37
C VAL A 39 -0.28 21.35 -13.29
N LEU A 40 -1.35 20.69 -12.89
CA LEU A 40 -2.59 20.62 -13.66
C LEU A 40 -3.52 21.82 -13.43
N GLU A 41 -3.18 22.74 -12.53
CA GLU A 41 -3.98 23.92 -12.15
C GLU A 41 -5.39 23.55 -11.67
N LEU A 42 -5.52 22.40 -10.95
CA LEU A 42 -6.77 21.85 -10.47
C LEU A 42 -6.96 22.13 -8.97
N THR A 43 -8.24 22.11 -8.54
CA THR A 43 -8.58 22.09 -7.10
C THR A 43 -8.59 20.67 -6.55
N ALA A 44 -8.55 20.53 -5.22
CA ALA A 44 -8.69 19.22 -4.56
C ALA A 44 -10.04 18.57 -4.89
N GLU A 45 -11.09 19.38 -5.07
CA GLU A 45 -12.44 18.97 -5.46
C GLU A 45 -12.47 18.43 -6.90
N ASP A 46 -11.71 19.04 -7.81
CA ASP A 46 -11.62 18.57 -9.20
C ASP A 46 -10.94 17.21 -9.26
N ILE A 47 -9.80 17.05 -8.61
CA ILE A 47 -9.09 15.76 -8.54
C ILE A 47 -10.00 14.67 -7.94
N ALA A 48 -10.69 15.00 -6.86
CA ALA A 48 -11.58 14.06 -6.17
C ALA A 48 -12.75 13.63 -7.05
N ARG A 49 -13.43 14.59 -7.69
CA ARG A 49 -14.53 14.33 -8.61
C ARG A 49 -14.08 13.49 -9.80
N ASP A 50 -13.00 13.87 -10.46
CA ASP A 50 -12.54 13.24 -11.69
C ASP A 50 -11.98 11.82 -11.44
N SER A 51 -11.43 11.58 -10.25
CA SER A 51 -10.90 10.28 -9.83
C SER A 51 -11.90 9.41 -9.05
N ASP A 52 -13.15 9.85 -8.89
CA ASP A 52 -14.19 9.14 -8.12
C ASP A 52 -13.71 8.79 -6.69
N ILE A 53 -13.25 9.79 -5.96
CA ILE A 53 -12.84 9.73 -4.56
C ILE A 53 -13.48 10.86 -3.76
N SER A 54 -13.52 10.73 -2.43
CA SER A 54 -14.03 11.79 -1.57
C SER A 54 -13.08 13.00 -1.56
N ALA A 55 -13.62 14.22 -1.67
CA ALA A 55 -12.83 15.44 -1.57
C ALA A 55 -12.17 15.60 -0.19
N GLU A 56 -12.84 15.13 0.87
CA GLU A 56 -12.28 15.11 2.22
C GLU A 56 -11.09 14.14 2.32
N GLU A 57 -11.26 12.92 1.79
CA GLU A 57 -10.19 11.90 1.76
C GLU A 57 -8.98 12.39 0.94
N TYR A 58 -9.19 13.04 -0.19
CA TYR A 58 -8.10 13.62 -0.97
C TYR A 58 -7.37 14.74 -0.24
N ARG A 59 -8.10 15.67 0.42
CA ARG A 59 -7.47 16.73 1.23
C ARG A 59 -6.66 16.15 2.40
N LEU A 60 -7.18 15.13 3.08
CA LEU A 60 -6.45 14.43 4.13
C LEU A 60 -5.18 13.77 3.59
N ALA A 61 -5.24 13.15 2.41
CA ALA A 61 -4.06 12.56 1.77
C ALA A 61 -2.97 13.61 1.48
N GLU A 62 -3.35 14.84 1.09
CA GLU A 62 -2.40 15.92 0.88
C GLU A 62 -1.76 16.47 2.17
N THR A 63 -2.28 16.18 3.36
CA THR A 63 -1.64 16.62 4.62
C THR A 63 -0.31 15.91 4.89
N GLY A 64 -0.18 14.67 4.43
CA GLY A 64 0.98 13.82 4.72
C GLY A 64 0.92 13.14 6.09
N ASP A 65 -0.20 13.26 6.81
CA ASP A 65 -0.43 12.63 8.11
C ASP A 65 -1.49 11.53 8.03
N TYR A 66 -2.10 11.36 6.86
CA TYR A 66 -3.17 10.40 6.60
C TYR A 66 -2.66 9.20 5.77
N ASP A 67 -3.18 8.01 6.06
CA ASP A 67 -2.84 6.79 5.32
C ASP A 67 -3.42 6.84 3.90
N ILE A 68 -2.55 6.90 2.90
CA ILE A 68 -2.94 7.03 1.50
C ILE A 68 -3.13 5.67 0.85
N SER A 69 -4.36 5.33 0.44
CA SER A 69 -4.65 4.02 -0.17
C SER A 69 -4.05 3.86 -1.57
N VAL A 70 -3.46 2.67 -1.91
CA VAL A 70 -2.97 2.37 -3.27
C VAL A 70 -4.13 2.51 -4.26
N SER A 71 -5.34 2.14 -3.85
CA SER A 71 -6.54 2.30 -4.65
C SER A 71 -6.83 3.77 -5.00
N MET A 72 -6.63 4.70 -4.06
CA MET A 72 -6.72 6.13 -4.34
C MET A 72 -5.65 6.57 -5.35
N LEU A 73 -4.40 6.21 -5.09
CA LEU A 73 -3.28 6.54 -5.99
C LEU A 73 -3.47 5.96 -7.39
N GLN A 74 -4.00 4.73 -7.49
CA GLN A 74 -4.28 4.09 -8.76
C GLN A 74 -5.39 4.80 -9.55
N LYS A 75 -6.47 5.24 -8.87
CA LYS A 75 -7.54 6.04 -9.49
C LYS A 75 -6.98 7.33 -10.06
N ILE A 76 -6.22 8.08 -9.26
CA ILE A 76 -5.59 9.34 -9.68
C ILE A 76 -4.62 9.09 -10.83
N ALA A 77 -3.75 8.10 -10.72
CA ALA A 77 -2.77 7.73 -11.73
C ALA A 77 -3.43 7.44 -13.09
N ARG A 78 -4.53 6.67 -13.10
CA ARG A 78 -5.29 6.36 -14.33
C ARG A 78 -6.02 7.58 -14.90
N THR A 79 -6.66 8.38 -14.05
CA THR A 79 -7.41 9.56 -14.48
C THR A 79 -6.52 10.56 -15.17
N TYR A 80 -5.33 10.82 -14.64
CA TYR A 80 -4.42 11.83 -15.15
C TYR A 80 -3.26 11.26 -15.98
N ASN A 81 -3.33 9.97 -16.34
CA ASN A 81 -2.33 9.26 -17.14
C ASN A 81 -0.90 9.40 -16.61
N VAL A 82 -0.75 9.30 -15.29
CA VAL A 82 0.54 9.31 -14.58
C VAL A 82 0.87 7.89 -14.15
N ALA A 83 2.15 7.52 -14.16
CA ALA A 83 2.56 6.22 -13.65
C ALA A 83 2.28 6.13 -12.13
N LEU A 84 1.66 5.04 -11.66
CA LEU A 84 1.46 4.79 -10.24
C LEU A 84 2.77 4.86 -9.45
N ASP A 85 3.86 4.35 -10.04
CA ASP A 85 5.20 4.38 -9.43
C ASP A 85 5.74 5.80 -9.28
N ALA A 86 5.41 6.70 -10.20
CA ALA A 86 5.79 8.11 -10.07
C ALA A 86 5.12 8.74 -8.84
N LEU A 87 3.86 8.43 -8.57
CA LEU A 87 3.18 8.88 -7.36
C LEU A 87 3.71 8.21 -6.10
N MET A 88 3.88 6.88 -6.13
CA MET A 88 4.29 6.11 -4.96
C MET A 88 5.77 6.30 -4.61
N PHE A 89 6.65 6.26 -5.59
CA PHE A 89 8.11 6.18 -5.39
C PHE A 89 8.87 7.40 -5.92
N GLY A 90 8.23 8.26 -6.71
CA GLY A 90 8.88 9.39 -7.38
C GLY A 90 9.78 8.97 -8.54
N GLU A 91 9.67 7.73 -9.01
CA GLU A 91 10.46 7.21 -10.12
C GLU A 91 9.58 6.96 -11.35
N GLU A 92 10.02 7.40 -12.50
CA GLU A 92 9.37 7.08 -13.77
C GLU A 92 9.87 5.72 -14.31
N PRO A 93 8.95 4.85 -14.78
CA PRO A 93 9.32 3.59 -15.40
C PRO A 93 10.13 3.83 -16.68
N LYS A 94 11.22 3.08 -16.87
CA LYS A 94 12.16 3.28 -18.00
C LYS A 94 12.28 2.07 -18.93
N MET A 95 11.76 0.91 -18.55
CA MET A 95 11.89 -0.34 -19.29
C MET A 95 10.58 -0.71 -19.98
N SER A 96 10.63 -1.08 -21.26
CA SER A 96 9.43 -1.42 -22.05
C SER A 96 9.36 -2.88 -22.50
N SER A 97 10.48 -3.61 -22.45
CA SER A 97 10.52 -5.01 -22.93
C SER A 97 10.52 -6.03 -21.79
N TYR A 98 11.29 -5.78 -20.75
CA TYR A 98 11.31 -6.59 -19.52
C TYR A 98 11.82 -5.76 -18.35
N PHE A 99 11.47 -6.19 -17.14
CA PHE A 99 11.99 -5.63 -15.91
C PHE A 99 12.22 -6.77 -14.91
N VAL A 100 13.39 -6.78 -14.26
CA VAL A 100 13.75 -7.82 -13.29
C VAL A 100 13.88 -7.21 -11.90
N THR A 101 13.01 -7.61 -11.00
CA THR A 101 13.15 -7.32 -9.57
C THR A 101 13.80 -8.51 -8.88
N ARG A 102 15.00 -8.33 -8.36
CA ARG A 102 15.71 -9.37 -7.60
C ARG A 102 15.05 -9.57 -6.24
N ALA A 103 15.12 -10.77 -5.69
CA ALA A 103 14.53 -11.12 -4.39
C ALA A 103 14.91 -10.08 -3.31
N GLY A 104 13.92 -9.54 -2.64
CA GLY A 104 14.09 -8.51 -1.60
C GLY A 104 14.53 -7.11 -2.08
N LYS A 105 14.66 -6.87 -3.39
CA LYS A 105 15.13 -5.60 -3.97
C LYS A 105 14.03 -4.75 -4.61
N GLY A 106 12.76 -5.18 -4.54
CA GLY A 106 11.64 -4.36 -4.97
C GLY A 106 11.51 -3.11 -4.09
N ILE A 107 11.10 -2.00 -4.71
CA ILE A 107 10.86 -0.76 -3.98
C ILE A 107 9.69 -1.00 -3.01
N SER A 108 9.92 -0.70 -1.74
CA SER A 108 8.95 -0.95 -0.67
C SER A 108 8.39 0.34 -0.13
N ILE A 109 7.08 0.35 0.12
CA ILE A 109 6.39 1.39 0.88
C ILE A 109 5.69 0.73 2.06
N GLU A 110 5.95 1.25 3.25
CA GLU A 110 5.16 0.99 4.44
C GLU A 110 4.09 2.07 4.52
N ARG A 111 2.82 1.69 4.29
CA ARG A 111 1.69 2.62 4.26
C ARG A 111 0.98 2.75 5.58
N THR A 112 0.99 1.66 6.35
CA THR A 112 0.48 1.60 7.72
C THR A 112 1.38 0.68 8.53
N LYS A 113 1.24 0.69 9.86
CA LYS A 113 1.87 -0.34 10.70
C LYS A 113 1.44 -1.77 10.35
N ALA A 114 0.34 -1.92 9.58
CA ALA A 114 -0.27 -3.21 9.27
C ALA A 114 0.06 -3.72 7.85
N TYR A 115 0.39 -2.84 6.89
CA TYR A 115 0.56 -3.21 5.49
C TYR A 115 1.84 -2.64 4.91
N LYS A 116 2.69 -3.52 4.40
CA LYS A 116 3.89 -3.18 3.64
C LYS A 116 3.75 -3.69 2.21
N TYR A 117 3.89 -2.80 1.25
CA TYR A 117 3.84 -3.12 -0.17
C TYR A 117 5.23 -3.06 -0.78
N GLN A 118 5.61 -4.09 -1.51
CA GLN A 118 6.85 -4.13 -2.28
C GLN A 118 6.50 -4.32 -3.76
N SER A 119 6.75 -3.29 -4.59
CA SER A 119 6.51 -3.38 -6.03
C SER A 119 7.50 -4.34 -6.69
N LEU A 120 6.97 -5.19 -7.57
CA LEU A 120 7.79 -6.14 -8.36
C LEU A 120 8.02 -5.68 -9.79
N ALA A 121 7.36 -4.59 -10.24
CA ALA A 121 7.46 -4.11 -11.61
C ALA A 121 7.57 -2.59 -11.72
N SER A 122 8.13 -1.92 -10.71
CA SER A 122 8.20 -0.45 -10.62
C SER A 122 8.89 0.22 -11.82
N GLY A 123 9.82 -0.43 -12.45
CA GLY A 123 10.54 0.12 -13.61
C GLY A 123 9.96 -0.26 -14.99
N PHE A 124 8.81 -0.95 -15.07
CA PHE A 124 8.22 -1.36 -16.34
C PHE A 124 7.15 -0.38 -16.82
N MET A 125 7.32 0.15 -18.03
CA MET A 125 6.43 1.15 -18.65
C MET A 125 5.11 0.53 -19.13
N ASN A 126 4.02 1.29 -19.02
CA ASN A 126 2.71 0.96 -19.58
C ASN A 126 2.20 -0.44 -19.18
N ARG A 127 2.53 -0.92 -17.98
CA ARG A 127 2.05 -2.20 -17.49
C ARG A 127 0.53 -2.16 -17.27
N THR A 128 -0.12 -3.25 -17.58
CA THR A 128 -1.58 -3.44 -17.41
C THR A 128 -1.93 -4.07 -16.07
N ALA A 129 -0.93 -4.49 -15.31
CA ALA A 129 -1.08 -5.09 -13.98
C ALA A 129 0.05 -4.63 -13.05
N ASP A 130 -0.30 -4.41 -11.80
CA ASP A 130 0.60 -3.98 -10.73
C ASP A 130 0.86 -5.14 -9.75
N PRO A 131 1.98 -5.89 -9.90
CA PRO A 131 2.32 -6.96 -8.99
C PRO A 131 3.06 -6.43 -7.75
N PHE A 132 2.58 -6.82 -6.56
CA PHE A 132 3.16 -6.49 -5.27
C PHE A 132 3.37 -7.74 -4.41
N ILE A 133 4.43 -7.75 -3.61
CA ILE A 133 4.44 -8.55 -2.39
C ILE A 133 3.82 -7.68 -1.28
N VAL A 134 2.74 -8.16 -0.71
CA VAL A 134 2.07 -7.51 0.41
C VAL A 134 2.39 -8.29 1.67
N THR A 135 2.84 -7.58 2.69
CA THR A 135 3.05 -8.11 4.04
C THR A 135 2.01 -7.50 4.96
N VAL A 136 1.28 -8.34 5.68
CA VAL A 136 0.26 -7.95 6.65
C VAL A 136 0.73 -8.39 8.03
N GLU A 137 0.95 -7.42 8.90
CA GLU A 137 1.30 -7.70 10.29
C GLU A 137 0.07 -8.13 11.10
N PRO A 138 0.25 -9.02 12.09
CA PRO A 138 -0.84 -9.43 12.95
C PRO A 138 -1.37 -8.25 13.77
N LYS A 139 -2.68 -8.14 13.85
CA LYS A 139 -3.41 -7.16 14.63
C LYS A 139 -4.19 -7.82 15.75
N ALA A 140 -4.64 -7.02 16.73
CA ALA A 140 -5.55 -7.50 17.76
C ALA A 140 -6.82 -8.11 17.15
N ILE A 141 -7.39 -9.12 17.81
CA ILE A 141 -8.53 -9.88 17.28
C ILE A 141 -9.74 -8.96 17.04
N ASP A 142 -9.93 -7.98 17.91
CA ASP A 142 -11.02 -6.99 17.90
C ASP A 142 -10.75 -5.78 16.99
N GLU A 143 -9.55 -5.65 16.44
CA GLU A 143 -9.27 -4.56 15.52
C GLU A 143 -10.02 -4.75 14.20
N PRO A 144 -10.77 -3.73 13.72
CA PRO A 144 -11.60 -3.84 12.53
C PRO A 144 -10.73 -4.04 11.28
N ILE A 145 -11.27 -4.77 10.31
CA ILE A 145 -10.68 -4.90 8.98
C ILE A 145 -10.78 -3.56 8.26
N HIS A 146 -9.65 -3.09 7.73
CA HIS A 146 -9.67 -1.94 6.82
C HIS A 146 -10.07 -2.39 5.43
N TYR A 147 -11.14 -1.80 4.90
CA TYR A 147 -11.65 -2.14 3.57
C TYR A 147 -11.10 -1.20 2.51
N ASN A 148 -10.73 -1.79 1.38
CA ASN A 148 -10.36 -1.11 0.15
C ASN A 148 -11.40 -1.37 -0.93
N LYS A 149 -11.43 -0.50 -1.94
CA LYS A 149 -12.26 -0.65 -3.14
C LYS A 149 -11.57 0.07 -4.30
N HIS A 150 -11.37 -0.62 -5.42
CA HIS A 150 -10.79 -0.02 -6.61
C HIS A 150 -11.35 -0.65 -7.89
N ASN A 151 -11.18 0.05 -9.02
CA ASN A 151 -11.61 -0.49 -10.31
C ASN A 151 -10.71 -1.64 -10.74
N GLY A 152 -11.29 -2.57 -11.51
CA GLY A 152 -10.58 -3.68 -12.11
C GLY A 152 -10.77 -4.98 -11.34
N GLN A 153 -9.74 -5.78 -11.33
CA GLN A 153 -9.70 -7.10 -10.73
C GLN A 153 -8.41 -7.27 -9.94
N GLU A 154 -8.42 -8.17 -9.00
CA GLU A 154 -7.25 -8.49 -8.19
C GLU A 154 -7.09 -10.00 -8.07
N PHE A 155 -5.83 -10.45 -8.19
CA PHE A 155 -5.43 -11.82 -7.92
C PHE A 155 -4.49 -11.83 -6.71
N ASN A 156 -4.77 -12.70 -5.74
CA ASN A 156 -3.91 -12.90 -4.58
C ASN A 156 -3.48 -14.35 -4.46
N LEU A 157 -2.19 -14.58 -4.18
CA LEU A 157 -1.61 -15.89 -3.87
C LEU A 157 -0.88 -15.80 -2.54
N VAL A 158 -1.29 -16.59 -1.56
CA VAL A 158 -0.65 -16.62 -0.24
C VAL A 158 0.70 -17.34 -0.33
N ILE A 159 1.77 -16.60 -0.03
CA ILE A 159 3.16 -17.13 -0.06
C ILE A 159 3.54 -17.68 1.32
N GLU A 160 3.09 -17.02 2.38
CA GLU A 160 3.45 -17.38 3.76
C GLU A 160 2.32 -17.01 4.72
N GLY A 161 2.06 -17.88 5.70
CA GLY A 161 1.06 -17.67 6.74
C GLY A 161 -0.36 -18.02 6.32
N ARG A 162 -1.35 -17.55 7.10
CA ARG A 162 -2.79 -17.71 6.86
C ARG A 162 -3.48 -16.36 6.85
N MET A 163 -4.31 -16.14 5.88
CA MET A 163 -4.99 -14.87 5.64
C MET A 163 -6.51 -15.05 5.69
N LEU A 164 -7.18 -14.19 6.41
CA LEU A 164 -8.61 -13.95 6.22
C LEU A 164 -8.76 -12.82 5.22
N ILE A 165 -9.51 -13.07 4.14
CA ILE A 165 -9.99 -12.04 3.24
C ILE A 165 -11.50 -11.91 3.39
N ASN A 166 -11.97 -10.67 3.56
CA ASN A 166 -13.38 -10.35 3.57
C ASN A 166 -13.72 -9.59 2.29
N ILE A 167 -14.67 -10.11 1.51
CA ILE A 167 -15.15 -9.49 0.28
C ILE A 167 -16.66 -9.30 0.41
N GLU A 168 -17.10 -8.03 0.46
CA GLU A 168 -18.52 -7.68 0.58
C GLU A 168 -19.23 -8.39 1.76
N GLY A 169 -18.53 -8.50 2.89
CA GLY A 169 -19.03 -9.17 4.10
C GLY A 169 -18.81 -10.69 4.12
N LYS A 170 -18.37 -11.32 3.04
CA LYS A 170 -18.07 -12.75 3.01
C LYS A 170 -16.61 -13.00 3.43
N GLU A 171 -16.43 -13.75 4.49
CA GLU A 171 -15.13 -14.15 5.01
C GLU A 171 -14.64 -15.45 4.37
N ILE A 172 -13.41 -15.43 3.87
CA ILE A 172 -12.74 -16.57 3.25
C ILE A 172 -11.35 -16.70 3.88
N ILE A 173 -11.03 -17.90 4.36
CA ILE A 173 -9.70 -18.20 4.89
C ILE A 173 -8.86 -18.81 3.78
N LEU A 174 -7.66 -18.24 3.57
CA LEU A 174 -6.67 -18.73 2.62
C LEU A 174 -5.43 -19.19 3.38
N ASN A 175 -4.98 -20.38 3.10
CA ASN A 175 -3.75 -20.96 3.62
C ASN A 175 -2.60 -20.70 2.64
N GLN A 176 -1.38 -20.96 3.07
CA GLN A 176 -0.21 -20.91 2.20
C GLN A 176 -0.43 -21.78 0.95
N GLY A 177 -0.21 -21.20 -0.24
CA GLY A 177 -0.42 -21.83 -1.54
C GLY A 177 -1.82 -21.62 -2.11
N ASP A 178 -2.80 -21.18 -1.31
CA ASP A 178 -4.12 -20.86 -1.81
C ASP A 178 -4.11 -19.53 -2.58
N SER A 179 -4.97 -19.46 -3.59
CA SER A 179 -5.14 -18.23 -4.37
C SER A 179 -6.61 -17.85 -4.50
N ILE A 180 -6.84 -16.56 -4.74
CA ILE A 180 -8.17 -16.03 -5.02
C ILE A 180 -8.09 -14.99 -6.13
N TYR A 181 -9.11 -14.96 -6.97
CA TYR A 181 -9.30 -13.97 -8.01
C TYR A 181 -10.68 -13.33 -7.83
N PHE A 182 -10.75 -12.00 -7.75
CA PHE A 182 -12.00 -11.34 -7.44
C PHE A 182 -12.14 -9.98 -8.13
N ASN A 183 -13.38 -9.49 -8.17
CA ASN A 183 -13.72 -8.14 -8.62
C ASN A 183 -13.41 -7.14 -7.50
N SER A 184 -12.37 -6.35 -7.68
CA SER A 184 -11.90 -5.38 -6.70
C SER A 184 -12.80 -4.12 -6.56
N LYS A 185 -13.86 -4.02 -7.37
CA LYS A 185 -14.94 -3.05 -7.16
C LYS A 185 -15.79 -3.36 -5.93
N LEU A 186 -15.75 -4.60 -5.44
CA LEU A 186 -16.39 -4.99 -4.19
C LEU A 186 -15.51 -4.55 -3.00
N PRO A 187 -16.09 -4.05 -1.91
CA PRO A 187 -15.34 -3.77 -0.70
C PRO A 187 -14.61 -5.03 -0.23
N HIS A 188 -13.30 -4.94 -0.06
CA HIS A 188 -12.47 -6.06 0.36
C HIS A 188 -11.40 -5.62 1.35
N GLY A 189 -11.03 -6.53 2.25
CA GLY A 189 -9.98 -6.29 3.24
C GLY A 189 -9.38 -7.59 3.76
N MET A 190 -8.17 -7.52 4.26
CA MET A 190 -7.41 -8.70 4.69
C MET A 190 -6.98 -8.56 6.15
N LYS A 191 -6.81 -9.70 6.81
CA LYS A 191 -6.28 -9.80 8.16
C LYS A 191 -5.36 -11.01 8.26
N ALA A 192 -4.21 -10.83 8.90
CA ALA A 192 -3.32 -11.93 9.25
C ALA A 192 -3.93 -12.74 10.41
N LEU A 193 -3.86 -14.05 10.30
CA LEU A 193 -4.39 -14.99 11.30
C LEU A 193 -3.27 -15.58 12.17
N ASP A 194 -3.67 -16.30 13.22
CA ASP A 194 -2.79 -17.06 14.12
C ASP A 194 -1.73 -16.19 14.83
N GLY A 195 -1.92 -14.86 14.90
CA GLY A 195 -0.93 -13.94 15.46
C GLY A 195 0.40 -13.90 14.73
N LYS A 196 0.42 -14.32 13.45
CA LYS A 196 1.60 -14.38 12.61
C LYS A 196 1.44 -13.48 11.39
N THR A 197 2.56 -12.93 10.94
CA THR A 197 2.64 -12.18 9.69
C THR A 197 2.22 -13.04 8.50
N VAL A 198 1.48 -12.45 7.58
CA VAL A 198 1.12 -13.06 6.30
C VAL A 198 1.82 -12.32 5.16
N ARG A 199 2.29 -13.08 4.17
CA ARG A 199 2.83 -12.55 2.91
C ARG A 199 2.10 -13.14 1.74
N PHE A 200 1.69 -12.32 0.80
CA PHE A 200 1.03 -12.77 -0.43
C PHE A 200 1.44 -11.93 -1.63
N LEU A 201 1.38 -12.54 -2.81
CA LEU A 201 1.45 -11.83 -4.08
C LEU A 201 0.07 -11.23 -4.36
N ALA A 202 0.00 -9.92 -4.53
CA ALA A 202 -1.16 -9.23 -5.08
C ALA A 202 -0.86 -8.77 -6.50
N VAL A 203 -1.76 -9.05 -7.43
CA VAL A 203 -1.71 -8.53 -8.81
C VAL A 203 -2.98 -7.73 -9.04
N ILE A 204 -2.84 -6.42 -9.14
CA ILE A 204 -3.93 -5.47 -9.35
C ILE A 204 -3.99 -5.12 -10.83
N MET A 205 -5.20 -5.25 -11.44
CA MET A 205 -5.43 -5.08 -12.89
C MET A 205 -6.50 -4.04 -13.18
#